data_bb5299467f9fcc5c6b7451a0a4fc7f4d
#
_entry.id   bb5299467f9fcc5c6b7451a0a4fc7f4d
#
_cell.length_a   1.000
_cell.length_b   1.000
_cell.length_c   1.000
_cell.angle_alpha   90.00
_cell.angle_beta   90.00
_cell.angle_gamma   90.00
#
_symmetry.space_group_name_H-M   'P 1'
#
loop_
_entity.id
_entity.type
_entity.pdbx_description
1 polymer ?
#
loop_
_entity_poly.entity_id
_entity_poly.type
_entity_poly.pdbx_seq_one_letter_code
_entity_poly.pdbx_strand_id
1 'polypeptide(L)'
;MQVAKVSKKRWLPWIMILPVILIRGITTVYPVFMTFINSFRNLNVIQGGKGEFIGLQNYARMLSDEKIATSLGFTLIFTMVSMIFHIILGIVLALILNMKFKGKKFLRTIVLIPWAMPMIVAGRAARWGFNGQYGFVNDLIGRFVENFHYDWLIDVDSARIAVIIVDLWKDIPYFAILVLAALQYISGDIYEAAKIDGANAVRAFFSITLPNIAKTVLSISIFFTMWRVTNFELVYAMTSGGPHDGTAVLAYKILIEAFNNLNLGYASAIAVVLLSLIHI
;
A
#
# COMPACT_ATOMS: atom_id res chain seq x y z
N MET A 1 -20.62 -40.55 34.43
CA MET A 1 -20.17 -39.49 33.51
C MET A 1 -19.11 -38.69 34.24
N GLN A 2 -17.83 -38.98 33.97
CA GLN A 2 -16.70 -38.26 34.61
C GLN A 2 -16.48 -36.95 33.84
N VAL A 3 -16.75 -35.82 34.48
CA VAL A 3 -16.36 -34.51 33.98
C VAL A 3 -14.82 -34.43 34.08
N ALA A 4 -14.16 -34.52 32.94
CA ALA A 4 -12.70 -34.44 32.86
C ALA A 4 -12.22 -33.12 33.46
N LYS A 5 -11.36 -33.21 34.47
CA LYS A 5 -10.62 -32.09 35.08
C LYS A 5 -9.79 -31.36 34.02
N VAL A 6 -10.34 -30.32 33.39
CA VAL A 6 -9.65 -29.37 32.49
C VAL A 6 -8.96 -28.29 33.35
N SER A 7 -8.06 -28.67 34.25
CA SER A 7 -7.54 -27.73 35.24
C SER A 7 -6.02 -27.52 35.25
N LYS A 8 -5.21 -28.09 34.34
CA LYS A 8 -3.74 -28.00 34.52
C LYS A 8 -2.91 -27.46 33.33
N LYS A 9 -3.51 -26.91 32.26
CA LYS A 9 -2.72 -26.39 31.13
C LYS A 9 -3.02 -24.93 30.75
N ARG A 10 -3.39 -24.08 31.70
CA ARG A 10 -3.60 -22.63 31.44
C ARG A 10 -2.36 -21.93 30.88
N TRP A 11 -1.16 -22.42 31.21
CA TRP A 11 0.13 -21.86 30.78
C TRP A 11 0.61 -22.37 29.42
N LEU A 12 0.08 -23.48 28.93
CA LEU A 12 0.55 -24.07 27.66
C LEU A 12 0.43 -23.11 26.47
N PRO A 13 -0.70 -22.42 26.24
CA PRO A 13 -0.79 -21.42 25.16
C PRO A 13 0.26 -20.31 25.29
N TRP A 14 0.48 -19.80 26.51
CA TRP A 14 1.48 -18.77 26.76
C TRP A 14 2.90 -19.24 26.49
N ILE A 15 3.26 -20.46 26.89
CA ILE A 15 4.55 -21.07 26.58
C ILE A 15 4.75 -21.25 25.08
N MET A 16 3.69 -21.65 24.35
CA MET A 16 3.77 -21.83 22.90
C MET A 16 3.96 -20.50 22.12
N ILE A 17 3.36 -19.40 22.58
CA ILE A 17 3.50 -18.09 21.94
C ILE A 17 4.69 -17.28 22.46
N LEU A 18 5.30 -17.67 23.61
CA LEU A 18 6.41 -16.97 24.25
C LEU A 18 7.59 -16.68 23.29
N PRO A 19 8.08 -17.66 22.48
CA PRO A 19 9.17 -17.39 21.55
C PRO A 19 8.83 -16.28 20.56
N VAL A 20 7.59 -16.26 20.04
CA VAL A 20 7.14 -15.21 19.12
C VAL A 20 7.05 -13.86 19.81
N ILE A 21 6.52 -13.82 21.06
CA ILE A 21 6.44 -12.58 21.85
C ILE A 21 7.84 -12.02 22.12
N LEU A 22 8.81 -12.86 22.51
CA LEU A 22 10.18 -12.44 22.77
C LEU A 22 10.85 -11.90 21.50
N ILE A 23 10.76 -12.63 20.39
CA ILE A 23 11.33 -12.20 19.11
C ILE A 23 10.69 -10.87 18.68
N ARG A 24 9.36 -10.77 18.70
CA ARG A 24 8.65 -9.53 18.33
C ARG A 24 8.90 -8.38 19.30
N GLY A 25 9.05 -8.67 20.59
CA GLY A 25 9.45 -7.69 21.58
C GLY A 25 10.77 -7.01 21.20
N ILE A 26 11.77 -7.79 20.84
CA ILE A 26 13.11 -7.28 20.48
C ILE A 26 13.10 -6.66 19.09
N THR A 27 12.49 -7.29 18.10
CA THR A 27 12.61 -6.87 16.68
C THR A 27 11.59 -5.82 16.25
N THR A 28 10.49 -5.65 16.96
CA THR A 28 9.43 -4.71 16.61
C THR A 28 9.14 -3.71 17.72
N VAL A 29 8.82 -4.20 18.93
CA VAL A 29 8.38 -3.31 20.02
C VAL A 29 9.52 -2.40 20.48
N TYR A 30 10.71 -2.95 20.69
CA TYR A 30 11.87 -2.17 21.10
C TYR A 30 12.27 -1.09 20.08
N PRO A 31 12.42 -1.36 18.75
CA PRO A 31 12.72 -0.32 17.77
C PRO A 31 11.63 0.76 17.68
N VAL A 32 10.35 0.38 17.74
CA VAL A 32 9.24 1.37 17.73
C VAL A 32 9.33 2.28 18.95
N PHE A 33 9.56 1.72 20.15
CA PHE A 33 9.74 2.50 21.37
C PHE A 33 10.96 3.43 21.29
N MET A 34 12.07 2.94 20.75
CA MET A 34 13.28 3.75 20.55
C MET A 34 13.06 4.86 19.51
N THR A 35 12.30 4.58 18.43
CA THR A 35 11.91 5.61 17.47
C THR A 35 11.10 6.72 18.13
N PHE A 36 10.16 6.36 19.00
CA PHE A 36 9.40 7.34 19.76
C PHE A 36 10.28 8.19 20.66
N ILE A 37 11.21 7.60 21.42
CA ILE A 37 12.17 8.34 22.26
C ILE A 37 13.09 9.24 21.41
N ASN A 38 13.60 8.70 20.30
CA ASN A 38 14.54 9.41 19.42
C ASN A 38 13.89 10.61 18.72
N SER A 39 12.57 10.61 18.53
CA SER A 39 11.84 11.73 17.96
C SER A 39 11.95 13.03 18.78
N PHE A 40 12.26 12.92 20.08
CA PHE A 40 12.46 14.04 21.00
C PHE A 40 13.94 14.40 21.20
N ARG A 41 14.85 13.78 20.43
CA ARG A 41 16.30 13.95 20.59
C ARG A 41 16.94 14.57 19.36
N ASN A 42 18.05 15.26 19.58
CA ASN A 42 18.95 15.71 18.52
C ASN A 42 19.94 14.59 18.17
N LEU A 43 19.54 13.71 17.25
CA LEU A 43 20.37 12.61 16.73
C LEU A 43 20.76 12.90 15.28
N ASN A 44 21.42 14.02 15.04
CA ASN A 44 21.97 14.39 13.74
C ASN A 44 23.48 14.16 13.73
N VAL A 45 23.91 13.06 13.13
CA VAL A 45 25.32 12.64 13.13
C VAL A 45 26.20 13.67 12.38
N ILE A 46 25.70 14.24 11.28
CA ILE A 46 26.44 15.21 10.47
C ILE A 46 26.65 16.52 11.24
N GLN A 47 25.66 16.97 11.99
CA GLN A 47 25.72 18.21 12.77
C GLN A 47 26.27 18.00 14.20
N GLY A 48 26.79 16.83 14.51
CA GLY A 48 27.38 16.53 15.80
C GLY A 48 26.39 16.40 16.96
N GLY A 49 25.10 16.15 16.65
CA GLY A 49 24.08 15.88 17.67
C GLY A 49 24.36 14.58 18.42
N LYS A 50 24.52 14.69 19.74
CA LYS A 50 24.90 13.56 20.63
C LYS A 50 23.71 12.89 21.31
N GLY A 51 22.50 13.17 20.85
CA GLY A 51 21.29 12.58 21.42
C GLY A 51 20.71 13.38 22.59
N GLU A 52 21.04 14.68 22.69
CA GLU A 52 20.46 15.58 23.67
C GLU A 52 18.94 15.63 23.52
N PHE A 53 18.24 15.76 24.64
CA PHE A 53 16.79 15.92 24.63
C PHE A 53 16.43 17.34 24.20
N ILE A 54 15.68 17.46 23.10
CA ILE A 54 15.26 18.74 22.50
C ILE A 54 13.74 18.95 22.53
N GLY A 55 13.00 18.09 23.22
CA GLY A 55 11.54 18.17 23.30
C GLY A 55 10.90 18.09 21.91
N LEU A 56 10.01 19.03 21.60
CA LEU A 56 9.21 19.04 20.37
C LEU A 56 9.86 19.73 19.17
N GLN A 57 11.15 20.07 19.22
CA GLN A 57 11.81 20.84 18.16
C GLN A 57 11.78 20.13 16.79
N ASN A 58 11.94 18.79 16.76
CA ASN A 58 11.81 18.03 15.50
C ASN A 58 10.40 18.17 14.89
N TYR A 59 9.37 18.18 15.72
CA TYR A 59 7.98 18.35 15.26
C TYR A 59 7.70 19.79 14.82
N ALA A 60 8.22 20.79 15.54
CA ALA A 60 8.12 22.20 15.14
C ALA A 60 8.80 22.44 13.80
N ARG A 61 10.02 21.89 13.59
CA ARG A 61 10.71 21.91 12.30
C ARG A 61 9.85 21.26 11.20
N MET A 62 9.22 20.12 11.47
CA MET A 62 8.42 19.41 10.49
C MET A 62 7.20 20.22 10.03
N LEU A 63 6.58 21.01 10.92
CA LEU A 63 5.45 21.88 10.58
C LEU A 63 5.83 23.04 9.66
N SER A 64 7.10 23.46 9.66
CA SER A 64 7.64 24.52 8.80
C SER A 64 8.37 23.99 7.55
N ASP A 65 8.49 22.67 7.39
CA ASP A 65 9.20 22.05 6.27
C ASP A 65 8.25 21.81 5.09
N GLU A 66 8.34 22.65 4.06
CA GLU A 66 7.53 22.57 2.84
C GLU A 66 7.66 21.20 2.15
N LYS A 67 8.84 20.56 2.22
CA LYS A 67 9.06 19.25 1.63
C LYS A 67 8.27 18.17 2.36
N ILE A 68 8.14 18.28 3.67
CA ILE A 68 7.31 17.37 4.47
C ILE A 68 5.83 17.61 4.19
N ALA A 69 5.40 18.89 4.10
CA ALA A 69 4.03 19.22 3.73
C ALA A 69 3.65 18.65 2.35
N THR A 70 4.52 18.82 1.34
CA THR A 70 4.35 18.23 -0.01
C THR A 70 4.27 16.71 0.05
N SER A 71 5.16 16.07 0.82
CA SER A 71 5.19 14.60 0.96
C SER A 71 3.97 14.06 1.70
N LEU A 72 3.49 14.76 2.71
CA LEU A 72 2.23 14.41 3.40
C LEU A 72 1.05 14.52 2.43
N GLY A 73 0.96 15.63 1.70
CA GLY A 73 -0.09 15.82 0.69
C GLY A 73 -0.09 14.72 -0.37
N PHE A 74 1.08 14.38 -0.92
CA PHE A 74 1.15 13.29 -1.89
C PHE A 74 0.90 11.91 -1.26
N THR A 75 1.34 11.64 -0.04
CA THR A 75 1.01 10.38 0.67
C THR A 75 -0.50 10.19 0.77
N LEU A 76 -1.24 11.24 1.15
CA LEU A 76 -2.70 11.19 1.25
C LEU A 76 -3.37 11.01 -0.12
N ILE A 77 -2.96 11.79 -1.12
CA ILE A 77 -3.49 11.69 -2.50
C ILE A 77 -3.21 10.28 -3.06
N PHE A 78 -1.96 9.83 -2.98
CA PHE A 78 -1.54 8.51 -3.44
C PHE A 78 -2.37 7.40 -2.79
N THR A 79 -2.51 7.44 -1.46
CA THR A 79 -3.27 6.43 -0.72
C THR A 79 -4.75 6.45 -1.10
N MET A 80 -5.40 7.62 -1.10
CA MET A 80 -6.84 7.74 -1.39
C MET A 80 -7.16 7.36 -2.82
N VAL A 81 -6.43 7.91 -3.80
CA VAL A 81 -6.67 7.64 -5.22
C VAL A 81 -6.40 6.18 -5.53
N SER A 82 -5.26 5.64 -5.10
CA SER A 82 -4.96 4.22 -5.27
C SER A 82 -6.05 3.33 -4.67
N MET A 83 -6.53 3.62 -3.46
CA MET A 83 -7.55 2.80 -2.80
C MET A 83 -8.90 2.84 -3.51
N ILE A 84 -9.35 4.02 -3.98
CA ILE A 84 -10.57 4.13 -4.77
C ILE A 84 -10.49 3.21 -6.00
N PHE A 85 -9.40 3.29 -6.75
CA PHE A 85 -9.21 2.46 -7.94
C PHE A 85 -9.00 0.98 -7.61
N HIS A 86 -8.32 0.64 -6.51
CA HIS A 86 -8.20 -0.75 -6.06
C HIS A 86 -9.55 -1.37 -5.75
N ILE A 87 -10.43 -0.64 -5.07
CA ILE A 87 -11.78 -1.13 -4.77
C ILE A 87 -12.58 -1.32 -6.06
N ILE A 88 -12.64 -0.30 -6.91
CA ILE A 88 -13.46 -0.33 -8.12
C ILE A 88 -12.92 -1.40 -9.09
N LEU A 89 -11.66 -1.27 -9.52
CA LEU A 89 -11.07 -2.14 -10.52
C LEU A 89 -10.82 -3.56 -9.98
N GLY A 90 -10.52 -3.68 -8.69
CA GLY A 90 -10.35 -4.97 -8.02
C GLY A 90 -11.65 -5.76 -7.95
N ILE A 91 -12.79 -5.11 -7.63
CA ILE A 91 -14.10 -5.76 -7.68
C ILE A 91 -14.45 -6.14 -9.11
N VAL A 92 -14.25 -5.25 -10.08
CA VAL A 92 -14.52 -5.54 -11.51
C VAL A 92 -13.70 -6.74 -11.98
N LEU A 93 -12.40 -6.75 -11.70
CA LEU A 93 -11.53 -7.87 -12.06
C LEU A 93 -11.94 -9.17 -11.34
N ALA A 94 -12.31 -9.10 -10.07
CA ALA A 94 -12.81 -10.26 -9.31
C ALA A 94 -14.08 -10.85 -9.93
N LEU A 95 -15.02 -10.00 -10.36
CA LEU A 95 -16.24 -10.44 -11.05
C LEU A 95 -15.90 -11.14 -12.37
N ILE A 96 -14.98 -10.61 -13.19
CA ILE A 96 -14.50 -11.25 -14.42
C ILE A 96 -13.88 -12.61 -14.12
N LEU A 97 -13.01 -12.69 -13.11
CA LEU A 97 -12.36 -13.94 -12.69
C LEU A 97 -13.33 -14.95 -12.05
N ASN A 98 -14.51 -14.50 -11.61
CA ASN A 98 -15.56 -15.39 -11.07
C ASN A 98 -16.43 -16.02 -12.17
N MET A 99 -16.44 -15.50 -13.37
CA MET A 99 -17.23 -16.01 -14.50
C MET A 99 -16.84 -17.46 -14.82
N LYS A 100 -17.81 -18.20 -15.39
CA LYS A 100 -17.62 -19.60 -15.85
C LYS A 100 -17.16 -19.58 -17.29
N PHE A 101 -15.86 -19.79 -17.55
CA PHE A 101 -15.31 -19.94 -18.90
C PHE A 101 -14.11 -20.91 -18.91
N LYS A 102 -13.78 -21.41 -20.12
CA LYS A 102 -12.61 -22.28 -20.30
C LYS A 102 -11.33 -21.46 -20.14
N GLY A 103 -10.35 -21.98 -19.37
CA GLY A 103 -9.08 -21.28 -19.15
C GLY A 103 -9.04 -20.34 -17.95
N LYS A 104 -10.12 -20.23 -17.15
CA LYS A 104 -10.16 -19.32 -15.99
C LYS A 104 -9.03 -19.57 -14.96
N LYS A 105 -8.58 -20.82 -14.79
CA LYS A 105 -7.46 -21.16 -13.89
C LYS A 105 -6.17 -20.51 -14.39
N PHE A 106 -5.90 -20.61 -15.69
CA PHE A 106 -4.73 -20.02 -16.33
C PHE A 106 -4.76 -18.49 -16.25
N LEU A 107 -5.92 -17.86 -16.54
CA LEU A 107 -6.08 -16.42 -16.41
C LEU A 107 -5.81 -15.94 -14.98
N ARG A 108 -6.31 -16.63 -13.96
CA ARG A 108 -6.05 -16.31 -12.55
C ARG A 108 -4.57 -16.34 -12.20
N THR A 109 -3.80 -17.23 -12.80
CA THR A 109 -2.35 -17.32 -12.59
C THR A 109 -1.61 -16.19 -13.29
N ILE A 110 -1.91 -15.91 -14.55
CA ILE A 110 -1.26 -14.84 -15.33
C ILE A 110 -1.53 -13.46 -14.73
N VAL A 111 -2.75 -13.20 -14.32
CA VAL A 111 -3.13 -11.92 -13.71
C VAL A 111 -2.32 -11.60 -12.45
N LEU A 112 -1.82 -12.62 -11.71
CA LEU A 112 -0.99 -12.42 -10.52
C LEU A 112 0.48 -12.13 -10.82
N ILE A 113 0.95 -12.26 -12.07
CA ILE A 113 2.37 -12.02 -12.41
C ILE A 113 2.86 -10.64 -11.97
N PRO A 114 2.15 -9.52 -12.22
CA PRO A 114 2.60 -8.21 -11.77
C PRO A 114 2.79 -8.12 -10.25
N TRP A 115 1.87 -8.68 -9.50
CA TRP A 115 1.96 -8.69 -8.03
C TRP A 115 3.15 -9.50 -7.50
N ALA A 116 3.48 -10.63 -8.16
CA ALA A 116 4.59 -11.50 -7.76
C ALA A 116 5.98 -10.85 -7.95
N MET A 117 6.09 -9.77 -8.73
CA MET A 117 7.36 -9.08 -8.92
C MET A 117 7.76 -8.26 -7.68
N PRO A 118 9.03 -8.24 -7.26
CA PRO A 118 9.52 -7.32 -6.25
C PRO A 118 9.24 -5.86 -6.64
N MET A 119 8.76 -5.02 -5.68
CA MET A 119 8.35 -3.65 -5.96
C MET A 119 9.48 -2.80 -6.58
N ILE A 120 10.72 -2.98 -6.11
CA ILE A 120 11.89 -2.28 -6.65
C ILE A 120 12.12 -2.62 -8.12
N VAL A 121 11.95 -3.90 -8.51
CA VAL A 121 12.08 -4.34 -9.91
C VAL A 121 10.98 -3.73 -10.77
N ALA A 122 9.73 -3.78 -10.31
CA ALA A 122 8.60 -3.16 -10.99
C ALA A 122 8.80 -1.64 -11.17
N GLY A 123 9.26 -0.94 -10.12
CA GLY A 123 9.54 0.49 -10.17
C GLY A 123 10.68 0.86 -11.13
N ARG A 124 11.76 0.07 -11.16
CA ARG A 124 12.86 0.30 -12.12
C ARG A 124 12.43 0.04 -13.57
N ALA A 125 11.68 -1.04 -13.81
CA ALA A 125 11.11 -1.34 -15.13
C ALA A 125 10.13 -0.23 -15.56
N ALA A 126 9.30 0.26 -14.64
CA ALA A 126 8.38 1.36 -14.90
C ALA A 126 9.12 2.67 -15.22
N ARG A 127 10.16 3.02 -14.46
CA ARG A 127 11.00 4.19 -14.78
C ARG A 127 11.53 4.14 -16.21
N TRP A 128 11.97 2.97 -16.64
CA TRP A 128 12.42 2.78 -18.02
C TRP A 128 11.25 2.86 -19.02
N GLY A 129 10.12 2.23 -18.70
CA GLY A 129 8.93 2.24 -19.55
C GLY A 129 8.27 3.61 -19.73
N PHE A 130 8.34 4.50 -18.72
CA PHE A 130 7.86 5.87 -18.75
C PHE A 130 8.93 6.90 -19.20
N ASN A 131 10.08 6.44 -19.72
CA ASN A 131 11.07 7.35 -20.27
C ASN A 131 10.54 8.05 -21.54
N GLY A 132 10.74 9.39 -21.62
CA GLY A 132 10.23 10.20 -22.73
C GLY A 132 10.79 9.80 -24.09
N GLN A 133 12.06 9.38 -24.17
CA GLN A 133 12.76 9.13 -25.43
C GLN A 133 12.60 7.70 -25.97
N TYR A 134 12.68 6.70 -25.08
CA TYR A 134 12.73 5.27 -25.47
C TYR A 134 11.72 4.41 -24.70
N GLY A 135 10.86 5.04 -23.88
CA GLY A 135 9.91 4.31 -23.07
C GLY A 135 8.76 3.70 -23.88
N PHE A 136 8.39 2.46 -23.54
CA PHE A 136 7.34 1.75 -24.25
C PHE A 136 5.98 2.43 -24.13
N VAL A 137 5.74 3.27 -23.11
CA VAL A 137 4.47 4.00 -22.94
C VAL A 137 4.27 5.00 -24.07
N ASN A 138 5.32 5.76 -24.43
CA ASN A 138 5.27 6.67 -25.59
C ASN A 138 5.15 5.90 -26.91
N ASP A 139 5.87 4.78 -27.09
CA ASP A 139 5.72 3.94 -28.27
C ASP A 139 4.29 3.39 -28.42
N LEU A 140 3.69 2.92 -27.32
CA LEU A 140 2.34 2.39 -27.34
C LEU A 140 1.30 3.46 -27.73
N ILE A 141 1.40 4.66 -27.15
CA ILE A 141 0.48 5.77 -27.46
C ILE A 141 0.76 6.30 -28.87
N GLY A 142 2.02 6.39 -29.27
CA GLY A 142 2.43 6.83 -30.61
C GLY A 142 1.90 5.96 -31.77
N ARG A 143 1.50 4.71 -31.51
CA ARG A 143 0.80 3.87 -32.49
C ARG A 143 -0.61 4.35 -32.81
N PHE A 144 -1.22 5.17 -31.95
CA PHE A 144 -2.56 5.71 -32.13
C PHE A 144 -2.58 7.23 -32.33
N VAL A 145 -1.52 7.93 -31.87
CA VAL A 145 -1.38 9.39 -31.95
C VAL A 145 -0.04 9.71 -32.61
N GLU A 146 -0.08 10.21 -33.84
CA GLU A 146 1.13 10.54 -34.60
C GLU A 146 2.02 11.53 -33.85
N ASN A 147 3.32 11.25 -33.87
CA ASN A 147 4.35 12.07 -33.22
C ASN A 147 4.15 12.28 -31.70
N PHE A 148 3.45 11.35 -31.03
CA PHE A 148 3.28 11.46 -29.58
C PHE A 148 4.63 11.34 -28.86
N HIS A 149 4.97 12.38 -28.08
CA HIS A 149 6.12 12.41 -27.21
C HIS A 149 5.75 13.14 -25.92
N TYR A 150 6.02 12.53 -24.78
CA TYR A 150 5.74 13.12 -23.47
C TYR A 150 6.76 12.66 -22.43
N ASP A 151 7.28 13.62 -21.65
CA ASP A 151 8.24 13.37 -20.59
C ASP A 151 7.53 13.17 -19.25
N TRP A 152 7.03 11.97 -19.04
CA TRP A 152 6.18 11.58 -17.91
C TRP A 152 6.77 11.85 -16.52
N LEU A 153 8.08 11.82 -16.38
CA LEU A 153 8.77 11.88 -15.08
C LEU A 153 9.46 13.23 -14.81
N ILE A 154 9.29 14.21 -15.70
CA ILE A 154 9.86 15.56 -15.54
C ILE A 154 8.89 16.51 -14.86
N ASP A 155 7.61 16.42 -15.15
CA ASP A 155 6.56 17.18 -14.48
C ASP A 155 6.00 16.44 -13.26
N VAL A 156 5.62 17.19 -12.21
CA VAL A 156 5.15 16.63 -10.93
C VAL A 156 3.85 15.85 -11.10
N ASP A 157 2.89 16.42 -11.83
CA ASP A 157 1.55 15.81 -11.92
C ASP A 157 1.58 14.55 -12.77
N SER A 158 2.29 14.55 -13.89
CA SER A 158 2.45 13.36 -14.72
C SER A 158 3.26 12.27 -14.02
N ALA A 159 4.29 12.64 -13.25
CA ALA A 159 5.07 11.69 -12.45
C ALA A 159 4.21 11.04 -11.35
N ARG A 160 3.34 11.79 -10.68
CA ARG A 160 2.36 11.29 -9.72
C ARG A 160 1.39 10.31 -10.36
N ILE A 161 0.83 10.67 -11.52
CA ILE A 161 -0.06 9.79 -12.28
C ILE A 161 0.66 8.49 -12.67
N ALA A 162 1.88 8.58 -13.19
CA ALA A 162 2.68 7.43 -13.57
C ALA A 162 2.93 6.49 -12.37
N VAL A 163 3.29 7.03 -11.19
CA VAL A 163 3.47 6.26 -9.95
C VAL A 163 2.18 5.54 -9.56
N ILE A 164 1.04 6.24 -9.60
CA ILE A 164 -0.28 5.65 -9.27
C ILE A 164 -0.64 4.53 -10.27
N ILE A 165 -0.44 4.73 -11.57
CA ILE A 165 -0.73 3.71 -12.59
C ILE A 165 0.09 2.44 -12.34
N VAL A 166 1.38 2.56 -12.02
CA VAL A 166 2.24 1.40 -11.75
C VAL A 166 1.80 0.67 -10.49
N ASP A 167 1.43 1.41 -9.44
CA ASP A 167 0.89 0.85 -8.21
C ASP A 167 -0.39 0.04 -8.48
N LEU A 168 -1.32 0.60 -9.23
CA LEU A 168 -2.57 -0.03 -9.61
C LEU A 168 -2.34 -1.28 -10.46
N TRP A 169 -1.51 -1.17 -11.50
CA TRP A 169 -1.17 -2.31 -12.36
C TRP A 169 -0.59 -3.48 -11.56
N LYS A 170 0.24 -3.17 -10.59
CA LYS A 170 0.92 -4.19 -9.80
C LYS A 170 -0.01 -4.88 -8.80
N ASP A 171 -0.83 -4.14 -8.09
CA ASP A 171 -1.49 -4.66 -6.88
C ASP A 171 -3.00 -4.90 -7.01
N ILE A 172 -3.70 -4.34 -8.02
CA ILE A 172 -5.10 -4.66 -8.32
C ILE A 172 -5.34 -6.18 -8.46
N PRO A 173 -4.47 -6.96 -9.15
CA PRO A 173 -4.64 -8.39 -9.25
C PRO A 173 -4.74 -9.12 -7.91
N TYR A 174 -3.91 -8.74 -6.95
CA TYR A 174 -3.94 -9.35 -5.62
C TYR A 174 -5.19 -8.96 -4.84
N PHE A 175 -5.57 -7.68 -4.89
CA PHE A 175 -6.84 -7.21 -4.33
C PHE A 175 -8.03 -8.01 -4.91
N ALA A 176 -8.06 -8.17 -6.22
CA ALA A 176 -9.11 -8.90 -6.93
C ALA A 176 -9.20 -10.38 -6.54
N ILE A 177 -8.07 -11.06 -6.31
CA ILE A 177 -8.06 -12.46 -5.86
C ILE A 177 -8.63 -12.59 -4.44
N LEU A 178 -8.35 -11.64 -3.55
CA LEU A 178 -8.93 -11.62 -2.21
C LEU A 178 -10.44 -11.38 -2.25
N VAL A 179 -10.91 -10.45 -3.10
CA VAL A 179 -12.34 -10.23 -3.33
C VAL A 179 -13.00 -11.45 -4.00
N LEU A 180 -12.31 -12.09 -4.95
CA LEU A 180 -12.79 -13.31 -5.59
C LEU A 180 -13.04 -14.44 -4.57
N ALA A 181 -12.18 -14.57 -3.58
CA ALA A 181 -12.41 -15.54 -2.50
C ALA A 181 -13.74 -15.26 -1.77
N ALA A 182 -14.03 -13.98 -1.47
CA ALA A 182 -15.31 -13.59 -0.86
C ALA A 182 -16.51 -13.89 -1.77
N LEU A 183 -16.40 -13.64 -3.07
CA LEU A 183 -17.46 -13.93 -4.04
C LEU A 183 -17.80 -15.43 -4.11
N GLN A 184 -16.83 -16.31 -3.88
CA GLN A 184 -17.04 -17.76 -3.93
C GLN A 184 -17.84 -18.31 -2.74
N TYR A 185 -18.01 -17.55 -1.67
CA TYR A 185 -18.87 -17.92 -0.55
C TYR A 185 -20.36 -17.64 -0.77
N ILE A 186 -20.72 -16.88 -1.81
CA ILE A 186 -22.12 -16.59 -2.14
C ILE A 186 -22.70 -17.76 -2.90
N SER A 187 -23.79 -18.40 -2.36
CA SER A 187 -24.46 -19.52 -3.05
C SER A 187 -25.04 -19.09 -4.40
N GLY A 188 -24.89 -19.98 -5.40
CA GLY A 188 -25.51 -19.79 -6.72
C GLY A 188 -27.03 -19.68 -6.65
N ASP A 189 -27.66 -20.40 -5.74
CA ASP A 189 -29.11 -20.45 -5.57
C ASP A 189 -29.72 -19.08 -5.29
N ILE A 190 -28.97 -18.20 -4.58
CA ILE A 190 -29.40 -16.81 -4.31
C ILE A 190 -29.52 -16.01 -5.62
N TYR A 191 -28.59 -16.22 -6.55
CA TYR A 191 -28.64 -15.56 -7.86
C TYR A 191 -29.73 -16.16 -8.76
N GLU A 192 -30.00 -17.45 -8.66
CA GLU A 192 -31.09 -18.10 -9.40
C GLU A 192 -32.45 -17.62 -8.91
N ALA A 193 -32.67 -17.54 -7.59
CA ALA A 193 -33.89 -16.97 -7.01
C ALA A 193 -34.09 -15.52 -7.44
N ALA A 194 -33.06 -14.69 -7.34
CA ALA A 194 -33.12 -13.28 -7.78
C ALA A 194 -33.47 -13.15 -9.27
N LYS A 195 -32.99 -14.07 -10.12
CA LYS A 195 -33.33 -14.08 -11.54
C LYS A 195 -34.80 -14.43 -11.78
N ILE A 196 -35.37 -15.36 -10.99
CA ILE A 196 -36.81 -15.69 -11.03
C ILE A 196 -37.64 -14.47 -10.60
N ASP A 197 -37.17 -13.71 -9.60
CA ASP A 197 -37.79 -12.45 -9.16
C ASP A 197 -37.58 -11.26 -10.11
N GLY A 198 -36.99 -11.50 -11.31
CA GLY A 198 -36.81 -10.50 -12.35
C GLY A 198 -35.62 -9.53 -12.11
N ALA A 199 -34.70 -9.85 -11.21
CA ALA A 199 -33.50 -9.03 -11.01
C ALA A 199 -32.54 -9.16 -12.21
N ASN A 200 -32.17 -8.01 -12.82
CA ASN A 200 -31.10 -7.96 -13.80
C ASN A 200 -29.71 -7.99 -13.10
N ALA A 201 -28.64 -8.10 -13.89
CA ALA A 201 -27.27 -8.21 -13.37
C ALA A 201 -26.84 -7.03 -12.48
N VAL A 202 -27.25 -5.80 -12.83
CA VAL A 202 -26.96 -4.60 -12.06
C VAL A 202 -27.67 -4.62 -10.71
N ARG A 203 -28.97 -4.96 -10.71
CA ARG A 203 -29.75 -5.11 -9.47
C ARG A 203 -29.20 -6.22 -8.59
N ALA A 204 -28.85 -7.37 -9.17
CA ALA A 204 -28.23 -8.46 -8.44
C ALA A 204 -26.87 -8.08 -7.83
N PHE A 205 -26.07 -7.26 -8.55
CA PHE A 205 -24.83 -6.74 -8.03
C PHE A 205 -25.04 -5.87 -6.77
N PHE A 206 -25.89 -4.85 -6.84
CA PHE A 206 -26.08 -3.92 -5.73
C PHE A 206 -26.89 -4.52 -4.56
N SER A 207 -27.85 -5.42 -4.83
CA SER A 207 -28.73 -5.98 -3.79
C SER A 207 -28.21 -7.28 -3.17
N ILE A 208 -27.35 -8.01 -3.87
CA ILE A 208 -26.85 -9.33 -3.42
C ILE A 208 -25.33 -9.31 -3.31
N THR A 209 -24.62 -9.08 -4.42
CA THR A 209 -23.18 -9.27 -4.49
C THR A 209 -22.46 -8.30 -3.55
N LEU A 210 -22.66 -7.00 -3.74
CA LEU A 210 -21.96 -5.96 -2.99
C LEU A 210 -22.20 -6.03 -1.48
N PRO A 211 -23.44 -6.20 -0.97
CA PRO A 211 -23.67 -6.33 0.47
C PRO A 211 -22.99 -7.57 1.08
N ASN A 212 -22.99 -8.69 0.36
CA ASN A 212 -22.37 -9.93 0.84
C ASN A 212 -20.84 -9.85 0.93
N ILE A 213 -20.18 -9.14 0.02
CA ILE A 213 -18.72 -8.97 0.04
C ILE A 213 -18.26 -7.75 0.81
N ALA A 214 -19.14 -6.81 1.15
CA ALA A 214 -18.80 -5.49 1.69
C ALA A 214 -17.88 -5.55 2.91
N LYS A 215 -18.17 -6.43 3.88
CA LYS A 215 -17.33 -6.60 5.09
C LYS A 215 -15.92 -7.07 4.74
N THR A 216 -15.79 -8.00 3.80
CA THR A 216 -14.49 -8.50 3.34
C THR A 216 -13.74 -7.43 2.56
N VAL A 217 -14.42 -6.72 1.65
CA VAL A 217 -13.82 -5.60 0.91
C VAL A 217 -13.32 -4.53 1.87
N LEU A 218 -14.09 -4.16 2.89
CA LEU A 218 -13.68 -3.21 3.91
C LEU A 218 -12.42 -3.66 4.64
N SER A 219 -12.37 -4.92 5.10
CA SER A 219 -11.21 -5.49 5.78
C SER A 219 -9.95 -5.49 4.90
N ILE A 220 -10.10 -5.89 3.63
CA ILE A 220 -9.01 -5.86 2.64
C ILE A 220 -8.56 -4.41 2.41
N SER A 221 -9.50 -3.46 2.30
CA SER A 221 -9.21 -2.04 2.06
C SER A 221 -8.42 -1.42 3.21
N ILE A 222 -8.76 -1.73 4.46
CA ILE A 222 -7.98 -1.28 5.63
C ILE A 222 -6.54 -1.80 5.53
N PHE A 223 -6.35 -3.09 5.26
CA PHE A 223 -5.01 -3.68 5.11
C PHE A 223 -4.22 -3.02 3.98
N PHE A 224 -4.83 -2.83 2.81
CA PHE A 224 -4.18 -2.17 1.67
C PHE A 224 -3.87 -0.71 1.94
N THR A 225 -4.74 0.02 2.65
CA THR A 225 -4.49 1.41 3.06
C THR A 225 -3.24 1.50 3.93
N MET A 226 -3.13 0.65 4.95
CA MET A 226 -1.93 0.60 5.79
C MET A 226 -0.68 0.31 4.95
N TRP A 227 -0.76 -0.60 3.99
CA TRP A 227 0.34 -0.94 3.11
C TRP A 227 0.73 0.24 2.20
N ARG A 228 -0.24 1.01 1.67
CA ARG A 228 0.02 2.18 0.82
C ARG A 228 0.69 3.31 1.59
N VAL A 229 0.20 3.63 2.76
CA VAL A 229 0.77 4.70 3.61
C VAL A 229 2.24 4.44 3.94
N THR A 230 2.64 3.17 4.08
CA THR A 230 4.03 2.78 4.42
C THR A 230 4.90 2.48 3.20
N ASN A 231 4.34 2.43 1.99
CA ASN A 231 5.07 2.08 0.79
C ASN A 231 5.98 3.23 0.34
N PHE A 232 7.29 2.97 0.28
CA PHE A 232 8.28 3.89 -0.27
C PHE A 232 9.04 3.29 -1.47
N GLU A 233 9.03 1.97 -1.60
CA GLU A 233 9.88 1.24 -2.55
C GLU A 233 9.60 1.63 -4.01
N LEU A 234 8.32 1.83 -4.36
CA LEU A 234 7.94 2.23 -5.71
C LEU A 234 8.49 3.62 -6.04
N VAL A 235 8.26 4.59 -5.15
CA VAL A 235 8.75 5.97 -5.30
C VAL A 235 10.27 5.99 -5.35
N TYR A 236 10.94 5.26 -4.45
CA TYR A 236 12.40 5.14 -4.45
C TYR A 236 12.94 4.61 -5.78
N ALA A 237 12.33 3.55 -6.30
CA ALA A 237 12.82 2.88 -7.51
C ALA A 237 12.48 3.66 -8.79
N MET A 238 11.30 4.28 -8.87
CA MET A 238 10.78 4.90 -10.10
C MET A 238 11.23 6.35 -10.25
N THR A 239 11.03 7.18 -9.24
CA THR A 239 11.22 8.63 -9.32
C THR A 239 12.30 9.18 -8.38
N SER A 240 12.71 8.41 -7.37
CA SER A 240 13.56 8.88 -6.26
C SER A 240 12.96 10.13 -5.58
N GLY A 241 11.63 10.18 -5.45
CA GLY A 241 10.87 11.28 -4.86
C GLY A 241 10.65 12.49 -5.77
N GLY A 242 11.34 12.56 -6.93
CA GLY A 242 11.26 13.68 -7.87
C GLY A 242 10.04 13.69 -8.78
N PRO A 243 9.90 14.75 -9.57
CA PRO A 243 10.65 15.99 -9.52
C PRO A 243 10.28 16.85 -8.30
N HIS A 244 11.23 17.67 -7.80
CA HIS A 244 11.05 18.64 -6.72
C HIS A 244 10.35 18.09 -5.46
N ASP A 245 10.67 16.85 -5.04
CA ASP A 245 9.98 16.11 -3.96
C ASP A 245 8.48 15.84 -4.23
N GLY A 246 8.00 16.10 -5.43
CA GLY A 246 6.58 16.06 -5.79
C GLY A 246 5.95 14.66 -5.71
N THR A 247 6.74 13.60 -5.90
CA THR A 247 6.30 12.20 -5.72
C THR A 247 6.83 11.57 -4.43
N ALA A 248 7.53 12.33 -3.57
CA ALA A 248 8.03 11.82 -2.31
C ALA A 248 6.86 11.55 -1.34
N VAL A 249 6.75 10.33 -0.85
CA VAL A 249 5.84 9.98 0.24
C VAL A 249 6.56 10.10 1.58
N LEU A 250 5.83 10.23 2.70
CA LEU A 250 6.44 10.35 4.02
C LEU A 250 7.38 9.19 4.36
N ALA A 251 7.01 7.96 3.99
CA ALA A 251 7.87 6.79 4.20
C ALA A 251 9.22 6.91 3.45
N TYR A 252 9.22 7.51 2.26
CA TYR A 252 10.45 7.82 1.53
C TYR A 252 11.28 8.90 2.22
N LYS A 253 10.63 9.94 2.79
CA LYS A 253 11.34 10.97 3.56
C LYS A 253 12.02 10.42 4.81
N ILE A 254 11.38 9.49 5.51
CA ILE A 254 12.01 8.78 6.65
C ILE A 254 13.32 8.13 6.21
N LEU A 255 13.32 7.43 5.07
CA LEU A 255 14.52 6.78 4.53
C LEU A 255 15.62 7.81 4.23
N ILE A 256 15.29 8.91 3.54
CA ILE A 256 16.27 9.95 3.18
C ILE A 256 16.84 10.62 4.42
N GLU A 257 16.00 11.01 5.38
CA GLU A 257 16.47 11.66 6.61
C GLU A 257 17.33 10.73 7.47
N ALA A 258 16.95 9.44 7.56
CA ALA A 258 17.68 8.49 8.39
C ALA A 258 19.04 8.08 7.77
N PHE A 259 19.08 7.79 6.47
CA PHE A 259 20.23 7.14 5.84
C PHE A 259 21.08 8.07 4.97
N ASN A 260 20.50 9.08 4.32
CA ASN A 260 21.26 10.02 3.51
C ASN A 260 21.69 11.23 4.34
N ASN A 261 20.76 11.81 5.11
CA ASN A 261 21.01 12.99 5.92
C ASN A 261 21.52 12.65 7.33
N LEU A 262 21.54 11.35 7.70
CA LEU A 262 21.98 10.82 9.01
C LEU A 262 21.34 11.57 10.20
N ASN A 263 20.10 12.04 10.00
CA ASN A 263 19.31 12.75 11.01
C ASN A 263 18.25 11.84 11.60
N LEU A 264 18.68 10.92 12.45
CA LEU A 264 17.82 9.90 13.04
C LEU A 264 16.73 10.48 13.95
N GLY A 265 16.99 11.62 14.60
CA GLY A 265 15.99 12.30 15.44
C GLY A 265 14.81 12.82 14.61
N TYR A 266 15.10 13.53 13.52
CA TYR A 266 14.07 14.05 12.61
C TYR A 266 13.34 12.95 11.86
N ALA A 267 14.07 11.96 11.34
CA ALA A 267 13.47 10.77 10.72
C ALA A 267 12.51 10.05 11.66
N SER A 268 12.87 9.95 12.94
CA SER A 268 12.02 9.36 13.98
C SER A 268 10.76 10.17 14.23
N ALA A 269 10.82 11.51 14.20
CA ALA A 269 9.64 12.36 14.34
C ALA A 269 8.67 12.18 13.15
N ILE A 270 9.19 12.10 11.92
CA ILE A 270 8.38 11.82 10.72
C ILE A 270 7.75 10.42 10.83
N ALA A 271 8.50 9.43 11.31
CA ALA A 271 7.99 8.06 11.49
C ALA A 271 6.87 7.98 12.53
N VAL A 272 6.96 8.73 13.65
CA VAL A 272 5.88 8.81 14.66
C VAL A 272 4.62 9.43 14.07
N VAL A 273 4.74 10.47 13.25
CA VAL A 273 3.59 11.09 12.56
C VAL A 273 2.98 10.12 11.56
N LEU A 274 3.79 9.42 10.76
CA LEU A 274 3.32 8.40 9.83
C LEU A 274 2.58 7.28 10.56
N LEU A 275 3.11 6.81 11.68
CA LEU A 275 2.46 5.81 12.53
C LEU A 275 1.10 6.32 13.06
N SER A 276 1.02 7.58 13.44
CA SER A 276 -0.23 8.20 13.90
C SER A 276 -1.30 8.23 12.79
N LEU A 277 -0.91 8.54 11.55
CA LEU A 277 -1.81 8.49 10.40
C LEU A 277 -2.40 7.09 10.13
N ILE A 278 -1.64 6.04 10.43
CA ILE A 278 -2.11 4.66 10.26
C ILE A 278 -3.14 4.29 11.33
N HIS A 279 -3.09 4.91 12.51
CA HIS A 279 -4.02 4.62 13.61
C HIS A 279 -5.33 5.40 13.53
N ILE A 280 -5.38 6.47 12.78
CA ILE A 280 -6.60 7.26 12.49
C ILE A 280 -7.41 6.60 11.38
#